data_c73758d68c893c5c20df61df1e856d51
#
_entry.id   c73758d68c893c5c20df61df1e856d51
#
_cell.length_a   1.000
_cell.length_b   1.000
_cell.length_c   1.000
_cell.angle_alpha   90.00
_cell.angle_beta   90.00
_cell.angle_gamma   90.00
#
_symmetry.space_group_name_H-M   'P 1'
#
loop_
_entity.id
_entity.type
_entity.pdbx_description
1 polymer ?
#
loop_
_entity_poly.entity_id
_entity_poly.type
_entity_poly.pdbx_seq_one_letter_code
_entity_poly.pdbx_strand_id
1 'polypeptide(L)'
;SFDKKRYYYYAHLRKNFPYNKDLKVGSIVQAGDVIGYLGRTGYSSRENTNNINTAHLHFGLQLIFDESQKESVNEIWIDCYNLVRFLSRNRVETVKDNETKEYRRVYNFIDPVAQHYIYHSKYKYDDYEIDIHIYE
;
A
#
# COMPACT_ATOMS: atom_id res chain seq x y z
N SER A 1 -4.43 -1.77 6.64
CA SER A 1 -5.82 -1.55 6.25
C SER A 1 -6.72 -1.31 7.48
N PHE A 2 -7.96 -0.84 7.26
CA PHE A 2 -8.91 -0.57 8.34
C PHE A 2 -9.33 -1.83 9.11
N ASP A 3 -9.39 -2.97 8.43
CA ASP A 3 -9.73 -4.25 9.06
C ASP A 3 -8.59 -4.85 9.88
N LYS A 4 -7.41 -4.21 9.89
CA LYS A 4 -6.19 -4.66 10.57
C LYS A 4 -5.73 -6.07 10.20
N LYS A 5 -6.19 -6.60 9.07
CA LYS A 5 -5.89 -7.94 8.60
C LYS A 5 -5.17 -7.95 7.26
N ARG A 6 -5.31 -6.88 6.47
CA ARG A 6 -4.61 -6.67 5.20
C ARG A 6 -3.52 -5.65 5.37
N TYR A 7 -2.30 -6.03 5.02
CA TYR A 7 -1.14 -5.16 5.07
C TYR A 7 -0.54 -5.03 3.69
N TYR A 8 -0.28 -3.81 3.31
CA TYR A 8 0.42 -3.50 2.06
C TYR A 8 1.89 -3.30 2.38
N TYR A 9 2.71 -4.03 1.66
CA TYR A 9 4.15 -3.96 1.79
C TYR A 9 4.74 -3.20 0.61
N TYR A 10 5.61 -2.25 0.90
CA TYR A 10 6.31 -1.44 -0.08
C TYR A 10 7.79 -1.43 0.27
N ALA A 11 8.65 -1.87 -0.66
CA ALA A 11 10.09 -1.88 -0.44
C ALA A 11 10.86 -1.27 -1.59
N HIS A 12 12.17 -1.18 -1.42
CA HIS A 12 13.11 -0.56 -2.32
C HIS A 12 12.87 0.94 -2.52
N LEU A 13 12.47 1.59 -1.44
CA LEU A 13 12.24 3.02 -1.42
C LEU A 13 13.55 3.82 -1.51
N ARG A 14 13.41 5.11 -1.66
CA ARG A 14 14.53 6.04 -1.81
C ARG A 14 15.38 6.10 -0.55
N LYS A 15 16.69 6.18 -0.74
CA LYS A 15 17.66 6.37 0.34
C LYS A 15 17.44 7.72 1.04
N ASN A 16 17.58 7.75 2.36
CA ASN A 16 17.49 8.87 3.30
C ASN A 16 16.09 9.45 3.50
N PHE A 17 15.29 9.59 2.44
CA PHE A 17 13.95 10.18 2.51
C PHE A 17 12.96 9.27 1.78
N PRO A 18 12.66 8.07 2.33
CA PRO A 18 11.83 7.09 1.67
C PRO A 18 10.34 7.47 1.67
N TYR A 19 9.91 8.20 2.68
CA TYR A 19 8.49 8.52 2.89
C TYR A 19 8.17 9.97 2.58
N ASN A 20 6.91 10.24 2.31
CA ASN A 20 6.41 11.60 2.27
C ASN A 20 6.57 12.24 3.66
N LYS A 21 7.16 13.43 3.70
CA LYS A 21 7.49 14.17 4.94
C LYS A 21 6.29 14.49 5.84
N ASP A 22 5.10 14.54 5.24
CA ASP A 22 3.86 14.87 5.94
C ASP A 22 3.21 13.64 6.59
N LEU A 23 3.76 12.44 6.35
CA LEU A 23 3.27 11.19 6.92
C LEU A 23 4.07 10.77 8.15
N LYS A 24 3.36 10.21 9.10
CA LYS A 24 3.91 9.58 10.30
C LYS A 24 3.19 8.25 10.56
N VAL A 25 3.76 7.42 11.41
CA VAL A 25 3.09 6.19 11.85
C VAL A 25 1.72 6.53 12.43
N GLY A 26 0.68 5.85 11.95
CA GLY A 26 -0.71 6.11 12.31
C GLY A 26 -1.42 7.13 11.42
N SER A 27 -0.74 7.77 10.44
CA SER A 27 -1.43 8.60 9.45
C SER A 27 -2.40 7.77 8.63
N ILE A 28 -3.57 8.31 8.40
CA ILE A 28 -4.56 7.75 7.47
C ILE A 28 -4.26 8.31 6.08
N VAL A 29 -4.19 7.45 5.09
CA VAL A 29 -3.96 7.81 3.70
C VAL A 29 -5.09 7.29 2.83
N GLN A 30 -5.34 7.99 1.74
CA GLN A 30 -6.34 7.61 0.76
C GLN A 30 -5.71 7.05 -0.51
N ALA A 31 -6.51 6.33 -1.29
CA ALA A 31 -6.05 5.81 -2.57
C ALA A 31 -5.60 6.97 -3.48
N GLY A 32 -4.31 6.95 -3.85
CA GLY A 32 -3.69 7.97 -4.69
C GLY A 32 -2.81 8.97 -3.95
N ASP A 33 -2.81 8.95 -2.63
CA ASP A 33 -1.87 9.76 -1.85
C ASP A 33 -0.44 9.30 -2.09
N VAL A 34 0.47 10.26 -2.14
CA VAL A 34 1.91 9.97 -2.22
C VAL A 34 2.39 9.54 -0.85
N ILE A 35 2.61 8.25 -0.68
CA ILE A 35 3.08 7.68 0.59
C ILE A 35 4.61 7.62 0.70
N GLY A 36 5.30 7.58 -0.43
CA GLY A 36 6.75 7.46 -0.45
C GLY A 36 7.33 7.57 -1.85
N TYR A 37 8.62 7.40 -1.94
CA TYR A 37 9.37 7.62 -3.17
C TYR A 37 10.14 6.38 -3.57
N LEU A 38 10.04 6.05 -4.86
CA LEU A 38 10.74 4.92 -5.45
C LEU A 38 12.26 5.10 -5.37
N GLY A 39 12.96 4.01 -5.07
CA GLY A 39 14.41 4.02 -4.98
C GLY A 39 15.04 2.68 -5.31
N ARG A 40 16.17 2.40 -4.66
CA ARG A 40 17.01 1.23 -4.88
C ARG A 40 17.59 0.65 -3.60
N THR A 41 16.99 0.98 -2.44
CA THR A 41 17.47 0.44 -1.17
C THR A 41 17.08 -1.03 -1.01
N GLY A 42 17.88 -1.77 -0.28
CA GLY A 42 17.66 -3.19 0.03
C GLY A 42 18.81 -4.09 -0.38
N TYR A 43 18.67 -5.38 -0.13
CA TYR A 43 19.69 -6.42 -0.34
C TYR A 43 21.06 -6.07 0.23
N SER A 44 21.08 -5.49 1.43
CA SER A 44 22.26 -5.08 2.12
C SER A 44 22.12 -5.37 3.61
N SER A 45 23.20 -5.78 4.26
CA SER A 45 23.26 -5.90 5.72
C SER A 45 23.20 -4.54 6.44
N ARG A 46 23.36 -3.47 5.68
CA ARG A 46 23.20 -2.10 6.19
C ARG A 46 21.91 -1.51 5.66
N GLU A 47 21.09 -1.01 6.56
CA GLU A 47 19.89 -0.28 6.20
C GLU A 47 20.20 0.96 5.36
N ASN A 48 19.20 1.45 4.65
CA ASN A 48 19.28 2.69 3.89
C ASN A 48 20.44 2.71 2.86
N THR A 49 20.77 1.55 2.28
CA THR A 49 21.84 1.41 1.29
C THR A 49 21.25 1.08 -0.08
N ASN A 50 21.66 1.84 -1.11
CA ASN A 50 21.32 1.58 -2.50
C ASN A 50 22.14 0.42 -3.05
N ASN A 51 21.62 -0.80 -2.97
CA ASN A 51 22.27 -2.01 -3.45
C ASN A 51 21.52 -2.72 -4.58
N ILE A 52 20.45 -2.11 -5.06
CA ILE A 52 19.64 -2.62 -6.17
C ILE A 52 20.01 -1.87 -7.45
N ASN A 53 20.26 -2.61 -8.52
CA ASN A 53 20.74 -2.02 -9.78
C ASN A 53 19.67 -1.17 -10.47
N THR A 54 18.43 -1.64 -10.50
CA THR A 54 17.32 -0.96 -11.18
C THR A 54 16.27 -0.54 -10.18
N ALA A 55 15.89 0.74 -10.22
CA ALA A 55 14.81 1.24 -9.38
C ALA A 55 13.50 0.56 -9.75
N HIS A 56 12.88 -0.10 -8.77
CA HIS A 56 11.58 -0.72 -8.91
C HIS A 56 10.87 -0.77 -7.57
N LEU A 57 9.55 -0.88 -7.60
CA LEU A 57 8.76 -1.06 -6.41
C LEU A 57 8.60 -2.57 -6.14
N HIS A 58 9.00 -2.99 -4.96
CA HIS A 58 8.59 -4.27 -4.44
C HIS A 58 7.29 -4.07 -3.68
N PHE A 59 6.20 -4.62 -4.20
CA PHE A 59 4.87 -4.52 -3.64
C PHE A 59 4.36 -5.88 -3.22
N GLY A 60 3.77 -5.95 -2.04
CA GLY A 60 3.12 -7.16 -1.54
C GLY A 60 1.81 -6.85 -0.82
N LEU A 61 0.93 -7.82 -0.82
CA LEU A 61 -0.28 -7.84 -0.01
C LEU A 61 -0.21 -9.04 0.92
N GLN A 62 -0.21 -8.78 2.21
CA GLN A 62 -0.13 -9.79 3.26
C GLN A 62 -1.44 -9.83 4.04
N LEU A 63 -1.91 -11.04 4.33
CA LEU A 63 -2.99 -11.27 5.29
C LEU A 63 -2.38 -11.62 6.64
N ILE A 64 -2.90 -11.00 7.70
CA ILE A 64 -2.46 -11.23 9.07
C ILE A 64 -3.67 -11.55 9.92
N PHE A 65 -3.69 -12.75 10.45
CA PHE A 65 -4.73 -13.25 11.37
C PHE A 65 -4.20 -13.40 12.79
N ASP A 66 -2.89 -13.58 12.91
CA ASP A 66 -2.16 -13.73 14.17
C ASP A 66 -0.97 -12.79 14.21
N GLU A 67 -0.65 -12.25 15.39
CA GLU A 67 0.46 -11.30 15.56
C GLU A 67 1.82 -11.87 15.15
N SER A 68 2.04 -13.20 15.32
CA SER A 68 3.29 -13.85 14.93
C SER A 68 3.57 -13.74 13.43
N GLN A 69 2.53 -13.60 12.61
CA GLN A 69 2.66 -13.46 11.16
C GLN A 69 3.28 -12.13 10.73
N LYS A 70 3.28 -11.13 11.60
CA LYS A 70 3.98 -9.86 11.38
C LYS A 70 5.50 -9.98 11.53
N GLU A 71 5.95 -11.04 12.18
CA GLU A 71 7.36 -11.30 12.51
C GLU A 71 7.96 -12.40 11.62
N SER A 72 7.49 -12.53 10.41
CA SER A 72 7.94 -13.51 9.41
C SER A 72 7.68 -14.97 9.79
N VAL A 73 6.71 -15.23 10.65
CA VAL A 73 6.29 -16.58 11.03
C VAL A 73 4.95 -16.89 10.36
N ASN A 74 4.88 -17.97 9.56
CA ASN A 74 3.66 -18.39 8.86
C ASN A 74 3.00 -17.26 8.03
N GLU A 75 3.80 -16.48 7.33
CA GLU A 75 3.34 -15.39 6.50
C GLU A 75 2.38 -15.88 5.39
N ILE A 76 1.30 -15.14 5.20
CA ILE A 76 0.33 -15.39 4.14
C ILE A 76 0.41 -14.24 3.13
N TRP A 77 1.04 -14.50 1.99
CA TRP A 77 1.14 -13.54 0.89
C TRP A 77 0.12 -13.86 -0.19
N ILE A 78 -0.55 -12.82 -0.68
CA ILE A 78 -1.50 -12.92 -1.78
C ILE A 78 -0.77 -12.69 -3.10
N ASP A 79 -1.00 -13.57 -4.08
CA ASP A 79 -0.53 -13.34 -5.44
C ASP A 79 -1.27 -12.16 -6.06
N CYS A 80 -0.57 -11.03 -6.14
CA CYS A 80 -1.09 -9.78 -6.69
C CYS A 80 -0.81 -9.61 -8.19
N TYR A 81 -0.19 -10.59 -8.86
CA TYR A 81 0.29 -10.40 -10.23
C TYR A 81 -0.81 -9.96 -11.20
N ASN A 82 -1.90 -10.70 -11.24
CA ASN A 82 -3.01 -10.39 -12.15
C ASN A 82 -3.71 -9.08 -11.77
N LEU A 83 -3.86 -8.79 -10.48
CA LEU A 83 -4.41 -7.52 -10.00
C LEU A 83 -3.52 -6.35 -10.43
N VAL A 84 -2.22 -6.44 -10.23
CA VAL A 84 -1.27 -5.38 -10.62
C VAL A 84 -1.27 -5.18 -12.13
N ARG A 85 -1.33 -6.26 -12.93
CA ARG A 85 -1.48 -6.17 -14.39
C ARG A 85 -2.76 -5.47 -14.80
N PHE A 86 -3.88 -5.81 -14.18
CA PHE A 86 -5.15 -5.15 -14.44
C PHE A 86 -5.07 -3.65 -14.13
N LEU A 87 -4.60 -3.29 -12.95
CA LEU A 87 -4.44 -1.90 -12.55
C LEU A 87 -3.47 -1.12 -13.44
N SER A 88 -2.39 -1.77 -13.91
CA SER A 88 -1.44 -1.13 -14.81
C SER A 88 -2.02 -0.76 -16.17
N ARG A 89 -3.02 -1.50 -16.64
CA ARG A 89 -3.74 -1.22 -17.90
C ARG A 89 -4.85 -0.18 -17.74
N ASN A 90 -5.31 0.03 -16.51
CA ASN A 90 -6.38 0.94 -16.15
C ASN A 90 -5.86 2.11 -15.32
N ARG A 91 -4.68 2.61 -15.65
CA ARG A 91 -4.07 3.73 -14.92
C ARG A 91 -4.89 5.00 -15.11
N VAL A 92 -5.08 5.69 -14.00
CA VAL A 92 -5.57 7.06 -14.04
C VAL A 92 -4.46 7.97 -14.55
N GLU A 93 -4.81 8.95 -15.34
CA GLU A 93 -3.87 9.96 -15.84
C GLU A 93 -3.18 10.67 -14.67
N THR A 94 -1.88 10.86 -14.83
CA THR A 94 -1.06 11.55 -13.83
C THR A 94 -0.24 12.65 -14.46
N VAL A 95 -0.03 13.72 -13.71
CA VAL A 95 0.86 14.82 -14.09
C VAL A 95 2.08 14.79 -13.17
N LYS A 96 3.25 14.95 -13.78
CA LYS A 96 4.50 15.08 -13.05
C LYS A 96 4.72 16.52 -12.65
N ASP A 97 4.90 16.74 -11.36
CA ASP A 97 5.41 17.98 -10.83
C ASP A 97 6.93 18.07 -11.14
N ASN A 98 7.35 19.11 -11.84
CA ASN A 98 8.74 19.25 -12.24
C ASN A 98 9.68 19.75 -11.12
N GLU A 99 9.13 20.31 -10.07
CA GLU A 99 9.90 20.78 -8.91
C GLU A 99 10.11 19.64 -7.91
N THR A 100 9.02 19.02 -7.47
CA THR A 100 9.06 17.94 -6.48
C THR A 100 9.42 16.59 -7.08
N LYS A 101 9.29 16.44 -8.42
CA LYS A 101 9.40 15.16 -9.16
C LYS A 101 8.34 14.12 -8.78
N GLU A 102 7.30 14.55 -8.12
CA GLU A 102 6.16 13.71 -7.77
C GLU A 102 5.19 13.55 -8.93
N TYR A 103 4.53 12.41 -8.99
CA TYR A 103 3.42 12.17 -9.89
C TYR A 103 2.12 12.27 -9.11
N ARG A 104 1.24 13.16 -9.54
CA ARG A 104 -0.07 13.38 -8.93
C ARG A 104 -1.16 12.99 -9.91
N ARG A 105 -2.25 12.45 -9.42
CA ARG A 105 -3.43 12.17 -10.24
C ARG A 105 -4.03 13.47 -10.75
N VAL A 106 -4.50 13.46 -12.01
CA VAL A 106 -5.27 14.58 -12.59
C VAL A 106 -6.60 14.74 -11.87
N TYR A 107 -7.21 13.62 -11.51
CA TYR A 107 -8.45 13.58 -10.74
C TYR A 107 -8.21 13.02 -9.36
N ASN A 108 -8.52 13.80 -8.34
CA ASN A 108 -8.62 13.30 -6.97
C ASN A 108 -10.04 12.83 -6.73
N PHE A 109 -10.20 11.67 -6.15
CA PHE A 109 -11.47 11.27 -5.59
C PHE A 109 -11.26 10.97 -4.10
N ILE A 110 -12.25 11.35 -3.33
CA ILE A 110 -12.34 10.98 -1.92
C ILE A 110 -13.31 9.80 -1.89
N ASP A 111 -12.87 8.69 -1.34
CA ASP A 111 -13.77 7.60 -1.02
C ASP A 111 -14.43 7.88 0.34
N PRO A 112 -15.67 8.36 0.36
CA PRO A 112 -16.36 8.68 1.60
C PRO A 112 -16.64 7.43 2.45
N VAL A 113 -16.69 6.27 1.81
CA VAL A 113 -16.91 4.99 2.50
C VAL A 113 -15.71 4.63 3.35
N ALA A 114 -14.49 4.88 2.87
CA ALA A 114 -13.28 4.62 3.63
C ALA A 114 -13.16 5.43 4.92
N GLN A 115 -13.84 6.57 5.00
CA GLN A 115 -13.84 7.41 6.20
C GLN A 115 -14.86 6.97 7.26
N HIS A 116 -15.87 6.20 6.85
CA HIS A 116 -17.00 5.80 7.69
C HIS A 116 -17.18 4.28 7.75
N TYR A 117 -16.16 3.53 7.41
CA TYR A 117 -16.24 2.07 7.41
C TYR A 117 -16.34 1.57 8.85
N ILE A 118 -17.58 1.43 9.34
CA ILE A 118 -17.88 0.66 10.53
C ILE A 118 -18.10 -0.77 10.03
N TYR A 119 -17.09 -1.61 10.24
CA TYR A 119 -17.21 -3.01 9.91
C TYR A 119 -18.18 -3.69 10.89
N HIS A 120 -19.38 -3.95 10.43
CA HIS A 120 -20.33 -4.81 11.13
C HIS A 120 -20.17 -6.24 10.60
N SER A 121 -19.40 -7.06 11.29
CA SER A 121 -19.46 -8.49 11.04
C SER A 121 -20.79 -9.03 11.58
N LYS A 122 -21.60 -9.61 10.72
CA LYS A 122 -22.84 -10.30 11.05
C LYS A 122 -22.59 -11.60 11.81
N TYR A 123 -21.37 -12.10 11.77
CA TYR A 123 -20.95 -13.37 12.34
C TYR A 123 -19.98 -13.16 13.50
N LYS A 124 -20.23 -13.87 14.56
CA LYS A 124 -19.42 -13.87 15.79
C LYS A 124 -18.06 -14.57 15.62
N TYR A 125 -17.82 -15.13 14.45
CA TYR A 125 -16.59 -15.78 14.05
C TYR A 125 -15.88 -14.90 13.03
N ASP A 126 -14.58 -14.98 12.99
CA ASP A 126 -13.72 -14.29 12.04
C ASP A 126 -13.90 -14.77 10.59
N ASP A 127 -15.03 -15.35 10.28
CA ASP A 127 -15.40 -15.74 8.93
C ASP A 127 -15.86 -14.51 8.17
N TYR A 128 -15.10 -14.20 7.15
CA TYR A 128 -15.20 -12.99 6.37
C TYR A 128 -16.41 -13.04 5.44
N GLU A 129 -17.42 -12.26 5.73
CA GLU A 129 -18.30 -11.74 4.71
C GLU A 129 -17.76 -10.40 4.27
N ILE A 130 -17.24 -10.33 3.04
CA ILE A 130 -16.98 -9.06 2.39
C ILE A 130 -18.33 -8.61 1.84
N ASP A 131 -19.06 -7.82 2.60
CA ASP A 131 -20.20 -7.11 2.04
C ASP A 131 -19.66 -5.99 1.15
N ILE A 132 -19.59 -6.28 -0.14
CA ILE A 132 -19.36 -5.25 -1.15
C ILE A 132 -20.71 -4.60 -1.40
N HIS A 133 -20.99 -3.50 -0.71
CA HIS A 133 -22.09 -2.65 -1.09
C HIS A 133 -21.65 -1.81 -2.29
N ILE A 134 -22.12 -2.20 -3.47
CA ILE A 134 -22.05 -1.33 -4.65
C ILE A 134 -23.26 -0.41 -4.54
N TYR A 135 -23.02 0.85 -4.24
CA TYR A 135 -24.05 1.87 -4.37
C TYR A 135 -24.08 2.32 -5.84
N GLU A 136 -25.25 2.18 -6.47
CA GLU A 136 -25.56 2.78 -7.76
C GLU A 136 -25.75 4.31 -7.64
#